data_cf15c3c216fa06f483ccdafbbe362694
#
_entry.id   cf15c3c216fa06f483ccdafbbe362694
#
_cell.length_a   1.000
_cell.length_b   1.000
_cell.length_c   1.000
_cell.angle_alpha   90.00
_cell.angle_beta   90.00
_cell.angle_gamma   90.00
#
_symmetry.space_group_name_H-M   'P 1'
#
loop_
_entity.id
_entity.type
_entity.pdbx_description
1 polymer ?
#
loop_
_entity_poly.entity_id
_entity_poly.type
_entity_poly.pdbx_seq_one_letter_code
_entity_poly.pdbx_strand_id
1 'polypeptide(L)'
;MLSMGVDGFIIQPTAQFRKISKRLESLGKPMVFFDSKLYDMKTKWVKTNNYEATYDATVRCIEKGYEKYYMITADPQLISTRLERTSGFVDALADHEKDYETLIIENDQVKPEVIADFIDERLDLNKKTLVFVPNCWALPTVFIALKYHRKHMPQLGLMGFDNMEWVNFSSPSITTIVQPAFEEGLEAARIVIDQIEGKNEVIGQQVLDCYVNWNESTF
;
A
#
# COMPACT_ATOMS: atom_id res chain seq x y z
N MET A 1 8.92 26.28 1.65
CA MET A 1 7.64 26.22 2.38
C MET A 1 7.62 27.11 3.63
N LEU A 2 8.57 27.01 4.58
CA LEU A 2 8.54 27.80 5.82
C LEU A 2 8.61 29.32 5.62
N SER A 3 9.20 29.77 4.53
CA SER A 3 9.27 31.19 4.14
C SER A 3 8.04 31.73 3.40
N MET A 4 7.06 30.88 3.11
CA MET A 4 5.89 31.24 2.27
C MET A 4 4.66 31.66 3.08
N GLY A 5 4.77 31.79 4.41
CA GLY A 5 3.65 32.27 5.23
C GLY A 5 2.42 31.36 5.24
N VAL A 6 2.60 30.03 5.12
CA VAL A 6 1.49 29.07 5.17
C VAL A 6 0.87 28.97 6.57
N ASP A 7 -0.43 28.68 6.67
CA ASP A 7 -1.17 28.65 7.93
C ASP A 7 -1.34 27.22 8.49
N GLY A 8 -1.10 26.18 7.68
CA GLY A 8 -1.15 24.78 8.10
C GLY A 8 -0.43 23.86 7.11
N PHE A 9 -0.33 22.58 7.48
CA PHE A 9 0.38 21.58 6.69
C PHE A 9 -0.46 20.29 6.55
N ILE A 10 -0.51 19.75 5.33
CA ILE A 10 -0.89 18.36 5.05
C ILE A 10 0.39 17.64 4.67
N ILE A 11 0.71 16.55 5.36
CA ILE A 11 2.02 15.89 5.26
C ILE A 11 1.82 14.39 5.10
N GLN A 12 2.38 13.83 4.04
CA GLN A 12 2.61 12.40 3.95
C GLN A 12 3.95 12.09 4.64
N PRO A 13 3.95 11.52 5.86
CA PRO A 13 5.20 11.29 6.58
C PRO A 13 5.98 10.15 5.93
N THR A 14 7.25 10.40 5.67
CA THR A 14 8.22 9.39 5.21
C THR A 14 9.06 8.88 6.38
N ALA A 15 9.81 7.81 6.19
CA ALA A 15 10.75 7.29 7.19
C ALA A 15 11.75 8.36 7.71
N GLN A 16 12.07 9.37 6.88
CA GLN A 16 12.98 10.45 7.24
C GLN A 16 12.27 11.66 7.89
N PHE A 17 10.94 11.68 7.93
CA PHE A 17 10.17 12.83 8.43
C PHE A 17 10.56 13.21 9.87
N ARG A 18 10.89 12.25 10.72
CA ARG A 18 11.33 12.50 12.11
C ARG A 18 12.52 13.44 12.22
N LYS A 19 13.38 13.50 11.20
CA LYS A 19 14.54 14.41 11.20
C LYS A 19 14.13 15.89 11.13
N ILE A 20 12.95 16.17 10.58
CA ILE A 20 12.43 17.53 10.39
C ILE A 20 11.20 17.83 11.26
N SER A 21 10.58 16.82 11.87
CA SER A 21 9.32 16.97 12.62
C SER A 21 9.40 18.02 13.72
N LYS A 22 10.45 18.01 14.54
CA LYS A 22 10.67 18.99 15.63
C LYS A 22 10.66 20.43 15.14
N ARG A 23 11.22 20.69 13.94
CA ARG A 23 11.23 22.02 13.35
C ARG A 23 9.82 22.44 12.90
N LEU A 24 9.02 21.53 12.40
CA LEU A 24 7.62 21.80 12.01
C LEU A 24 6.74 22.00 13.24
N GLU A 25 6.89 21.15 14.26
CA GLU A 25 6.18 21.27 15.54
C GLU A 25 6.44 22.61 16.22
N SER A 26 7.70 23.11 16.18
CA SER A 26 8.06 24.39 16.78
C SER A 26 7.40 25.61 16.13
N LEU A 27 6.79 25.44 14.95
CA LEU A 27 6.03 26.52 14.30
C LEU A 27 4.65 26.74 14.94
N GLY A 28 4.15 25.77 15.73
CA GLY A 28 2.84 25.84 16.36
C GLY A 28 1.67 25.92 15.38
N LYS A 29 1.87 25.53 14.11
CA LYS A 29 0.83 25.58 13.09
C LYS A 29 0.08 24.26 12.99
N PRO A 30 -1.20 24.26 12.61
CA PRO A 30 -1.97 23.06 12.32
C PRO A 30 -1.26 22.11 11.36
N MET A 31 -1.29 20.82 11.70
CA MET A 31 -0.66 19.78 10.90
C MET A 31 -1.54 18.54 10.87
N VAL A 32 -1.72 17.97 9.69
CA VAL A 32 -2.49 16.74 9.45
C VAL A 32 -1.60 15.75 8.68
N PHE A 33 -1.52 14.52 9.15
CA PHE A 33 -0.91 13.44 8.38
C PHE A 33 -1.90 12.85 7.40
N PHE A 34 -1.40 12.48 6.25
CA PHE A 34 -2.14 11.96 5.11
C PHE A 34 -1.52 10.64 4.66
N ASP A 35 -2.33 9.67 4.25
CA ASP A 35 -1.96 8.32 3.81
C ASP A 35 -1.29 7.47 4.90
N SER A 36 -0.33 8.01 5.61
CA SER A 36 0.40 7.32 6.66
C SER A 36 0.48 8.15 7.94
N LYS A 37 0.79 7.51 9.06
CA LYS A 37 0.96 8.16 10.37
C LYS A 37 2.27 7.75 11.02
N LEU A 38 2.69 8.53 12.01
CA LEU A 38 3.75 8.16 12.94
C LEU A 38 3.12 7.87 14.31
N TYR A 39 3.33 6.66 14.83
CA TYR A 39 2.66 6.18 16.04
C TYR A 39 3.03 6.95 17.31
N ASP A 40 4.20 7.58 17.32
CA ASP A 40 4.73 8.37 18.44
C ASP A 40 4.41 9.86 18.36
N MET A 41 3.66 10.31 17.35
CA MET A 41 3.25 11.72 17.21
C MET A 41 1.73 11.87 17.41
N LYS A 42 1.35 12.83 18.28
CA LYS A 42 -0.05 13.19 18.54
C LYS A 42 -0.60 14.14 17.46
N THR A 43 -0.38 13.82 16.20
CA THR A 43 -0.86 14.60 15.06
C THR A 43 -2.19 14.03 14.57
N LYS A 44 -3.09 14.87 14.11
CA LYS A 44 -4.30 14.44 13.41
C LYS A 44 -3.92 13.76 12.11
N TRP A 45 -4.72 12.76 11.68
CA TRP A 45 -4.41 12.02 10.47
C TRP A 45 -5.65 11.50 9.77
N VAL A 46 -5.52 11.34 8.46
CA VAL A 46 -6.42 10.59 7.60
C VAL A 46 -5.62 9.47 6.94
N LYS A 47 -6.11 8.27 6.96
CA LYS A 47 -5.51 7.12 6.28
C LYS A 47 -6.59 6.15 5.82
N THR A 48 -6.21 5.12 5.07
CA THR A 48 -7.10 4.05 4.68
C THR A 48 -6.97 2.81 5.59
N ASN A 49 -7.96 1.91 5.51
CA ASN A 49 -8.00 0.62 6.22
C ASN A 49 -7.05 -0.41 5.60
N ASN A 50 -5.76 -0.05 5.51
CA ASN A 50 -4.72 -0.85 4.83
C ASN A 50 -4.66 -2.31 5.28
N TYR A 51 -4.77 -2.55 6.59
CA TYR A 51 -4.71 -3.89 7.17
C TYR A 51 -5.94 -4.72 6.76
N GLU A 52 -7.11 -4.21 7.05
CA GLU A 52 -8.39 -4.92 6.83
C GLU A 52 -8.59 -5.19 5.33
N ALA A 53 -8.36 -4.19 4.49
CA ALA A 53 -8.51 -4.35 3.04
C ALA A 53 -7.53 -5.39 2.45
N THR A 54 -6.30 -5.45 2.97
CA THR A 54 -5.33 -6.45 2.52
C THR A 54 -5.68 -7.84 3.05
N TYR A 55 -6.09 -7.93 4.31
CA TYR A 55 -6.55 -9.18 4.92
C TYR A 55 -7.70 -9.78 4.11
N ASP A 56 -8.77 -9.03 3.89
CA ASP A 56 -9.96 -9.48 3.18
C ASP A 56 -9.67 -9.87 1.72
N ALA A 57 -8.85 -9.07 1.02
CA ALA A 57 -8.43 -9.39 -0.35
C ALA A 57 -7.62 -10.70 -0.41
N THR A 58 -6.76 -10.94 0.58
CA THR A 58 -5.96 -12.16 0.68
C THR A 58 -6.84 -13.37 0.96
N VAL A 59 -7.77 -13.26 1.92
CA VAL A 59 -8.77 -14.31 2.20
C VAL A 59 -9.55 -14.65 0.93
N ARG A 60 -9.98 -13.64 0.17
CA ARG A 60 -10.68 -13.86 -1.09
C ARG A 60 -9.84 -14.62 -2.12
N CYS A 61 -8.54 -14.38 -2.19
CA CYS A 61 -7.64 -15.15 -3.04
C CYS A 61 -7.50 -16.61 -2.54
N ILE A 62 -7.43 -16.83 -1.22
CA ILE A 62 -7.43 -18.19 -0.64
C ILE A 62 -8.70 -18.95 -1.05
N GLU A 63 -9.86 -18.35 -0.91
CA GLU A 63 -11.16 -18.92 -1.34
C GLU A 63 -11.21 -19.22 -2.85
N LYS A 64 -10.47 -18.48 -3.67
CA LYS A 64 -10.32 -18.71 -5.11
C LYS A 64 -9.32 -19.82 -5.44
N GLY A 65 -8.79 -20.50 -4.43
CA GLY A 65 -7.94 -21.67 -4.58
C GLY A 65 -6.46 -21.35 -4.80
N TYR A 66 -6.00 -20.18 -4.44
CA TYR A 66 -4.56 -19.93 -4.38
C TYR A 66 -3.93 -20.76 -3.26
N GLU A 67 -2.77 -21.37 -3.56
CA GLU A 67 -2.09 -22.30 -2.68
C GLU A 67 -0.68 -21.86 -2.28
N LYS A 68 0.00 -21.10 -3.15
CA LYS A 68 1.30 -20.51 -2.91
C LYS A 68 1.23 -19.00 -2.90
N TYR A 69 2.02 -18.38 -2.04
CA TYR A 69 1.96 -16.95 -1.82
C TYR A 69 3.34 -16.34 -1.77
N TYR A 70 3.58 -15.34 -2.61
CA TYR A 70 4.81 -14.55 -2.62
C TYR A 70 4.48 -13.09 -2.40
N MET A 71 5.25 -12.44 -1.54
CA MET A 71 5.16 -11.00 -1.34
C MET A 71 6.44 -10.33 -1.82
N ILE A 72 6.32 -9.33 -2.68
CA ILE A 72 7.45 -8.52 -3.14
C ILE A 72 7.24 -7.11 -2.59
N THR A 73 8.03 -6.72 -1.60
CA THR A 73 7.80 -5.49 -0.82
C THR A 73 9.11 -4.80 -0.45
N ALA A 74 9.05 -3.48 -0.21
CA ALA A 74 10.11 -2.79 0.51
C ALA A 74 10.01 -3.07 2.02
N ASP A 75 11.06 -2.74 2.79
CA ASP A 75 11.06 -2.95 4.24
C ASP A 75 9.78 -2.37 4.88
N PRO A 76 8.93 -3.22 5.48
CA PRO A 76 7.64 -2.80 6.02
C PRO A 76 7.77 -1.96 7.30
N GLN A 77 8.86 -2.05 8.03
CA GLN A 77 9.02 -1.37 9.32
C GLN A 77 9.21 0.15 9.20
N LEU A 78 9.49 0.66 8.00
CA LEU A 78 9.81 2.06 7.79
C LEU A 78 8.60 3.01 7.73
N ILE A 79 7.40 2.51 7.37
CA ILE A 79 6.19 3.33 7.15
C ILE A 79 4.96 2.54 7.58
N SER A 80 4.01 3.20 8.26
CA SER A 80 2.80 2.54 8.81
C SER A 80 1.98 1.80 7.76
N THR A 81 1.76 2.38 6.58
CA THR A 81 1.00 1.75 5.49
C THR A 81 1.63 0.46 5.01
N ARG A 82 2.96 0.41 4.88
CA ARG A 82 3.66 -0.83 4.52
C ARG A 82 3.50 -1.90 5.58
N LEU A 83 3.67 -1.52 6.85
CA LEU A 83 3.50 -2.45 7.96
C LEU A 83 2.08 -3.01 7.99
N GLU A 84 1.07 -2.15 7.89
CA GLU A 84 -0.34 -2.54 7.92
C GLU A 84 -0.70 -3.47 6.75
N ARG A 85 -0.28 -3.15 5.52
CA ARG A 85 -0.50 -4.01 4.32
C ARG A 85 0.21 -5.36 4.45
N THR A 86 1.45 -5.35 4.93
CA THR A 86 2.20 -6.59 5.18
C THR A 86 1.53 -7.44 6.25
N SER A 87 1.13 -6.83 7.38
CA SER A 87 0.46 -7.56 8.46
C SER A 87 -0.87 -8.16 8.02
N GLY A 88 -1.69 -7.40 7.27
CA GLY A 88 -2.96 -7.92 6.74
C GLY A 88 -2.77 -9.15 5.85
N PHE A 89 -1.74 -9.14 4.98
CA PHE A 89 -1.40 -10.30 4.14
C PHE A 89 -0.92 -11.50 4.95
N VAL A 90 0.02 -11.26 5.87
CA VAL A 90 0.63 -12.32 6.69
C VAL A 90 -0.39 -12.96 7.63
N ASP A 91 -1.19 -12.15 8.31
CA ASP A 91 -2.19 -12.64 9.28
C ASP A 91 -3.30 -13.42 8.56
N ALA A 92 -3.77 -12.96 7.39
CA ALA A 92 -4.73 -13.72 6.59
C ALA A 92 -4.20 -15.11 6.18
N LEU A 93 -2.92 -15.21 5.83
CA LEU A 93 -2.30 -16.50 5.49
C LEU A 93 -2.12 -17.38 6.72
N ALA A 94 -1.69 -16.80 7.85
CA ALA A 94 -1.52 -17.52 9.10
C ALA A 94 -2.85 -18.11 9.62
N ASP A 95 -3.93 -17.34 9.59
CA ASP A 95 -5.27 -17.77 10.02
C ASP A 95 -5.84 -18.91 9.14
N HIS A 96 -5.31 -19.06 7.92
CA HIS A 96 -5.71 -20.12 6.98
C HIS A 96 -4.61 -21.20 6.79
N GLU A 97 -3.62 -21.24 7.68
CA GLU A 97 -2.54 -22.23 7.65
C GLU A 97 -1.80 -22.27 6.28
N LYS A 98 -1.54 -21.10 5.70
CA LYS A 98 -0.82 -20.95 4.42
C LYS A 98 0.58 -20.40 4.65
N ASP A 99 1.55 -21.03 3.99
CA ASP A 99 2.92 -20.54 3.94
C ASP A 99 3.09 -19.45 2.88
N TYR A 100 4.05 -18.56 3.10
CA TYR A 100 4.44 -17.53 2.14
C TYR A 100 5.95 -17.30 2.13
N GLU A 101 6.45 -16.74 1.05
CA GLU A 101 7.83 -16.26 0.94
C GLU A 101 7.85 -14.78 0.57
N THR A 102 8.88 -14.07 1.02
CA THR A 102 8.99 -12.63 0.78
C THR A 102 10.31 -12.29 0.10
N LEU A 103 10.24 -11.50 -0.96
CA LEU A 103 11.38 -10.79 -1.54
C LEU A 103 11.35 -9.34 -1.05
N ILE A 104 12.35 -8.95 -0.25
CA ILE A 104 12.53 -7.55 0.15
C ILE A 104 13.33 -6.83 -0.93
N ILE A 105 12.76 -5.73 -1.45
CA ILE A 105 13.40 -4.84 -2.40
C ILE A 105 13.71 -3.51 -1.73
N GLU A 106 14.95 -3.05 -1.85
CA GLU A 106 15.40 -1.88 -1.08
C GLU A 106 14.89 -0.54 -1.62
N ASN A 107 14.67 -0.46 -2.93
CA ASN A 107 14.25 0.79 -3.59
C ASN A 107 13.71 0.51 -5.02
N ASP A 108 13.35 1.58 -5.71
CA ASP A 108 12.87 1.59 -7.10
C ASP A 108 13.90 1.18 -8.16
N GLN A 109 15.16 0.94 -7.77
CA GLN A 109 16.23 0.53 -8.68
C GLN A 109 16.38 -1.00 -8.78
N VAL A 110 15.48 -1.76 -8.17
CA VAL A 110 15.50 -3.22 -8.31
C VAL A 110 15.32 -3.62 -9.78
N LYS A 111 16.19 -4.49 -10.24
CA LYS A 111 16.14 -4.98 -11.64
C LYS A 111 15.05 -6.02 -11.80
N PRO A 112 14.27 -5.98 -12.91
CA PRO A 112 13.25 -6.99 -13.19
C PRO A 112 13.79 -8.44 -13.15
N GLU A 113 15.06 -8.63 -13.53
CA GLU A 113 15.73 -9.94 -13.56
C GLU A 113 15.78 -10.58 -12.15
N VAL A 114 16.06 -9.80 -11.10
CA VAL A 114 16.12 -10.30 -9.72
C VAL A 114 14.73 -10.83 -9.28
N ILE A 115 13.68 -10.14 -9.69
CA ILE A 115 12.31 -10.56 -9.41
C ILE A 115 11.93 -11.79 -10.26
N ALA A 116 12.33 -11.81 -11.52
CA ALA A 116 12.08 -12.93 -12.42
C ALA A 116 12.76 -14.19 -11.88
N ASP A 117 14.04 -14.13 -11.51
CA ASP A 117 14.79 -15.25 -10.94
C ASP A 117 14.12 -15.77 -9.65
N PHE A 118 13.69 -14.86 -8.76
CA PHE A 118 12.98 -15.25 -7.55
C PHE A 118 11.69 -16.04 -7.84
N ILE A 119 10.92 -15.62 -8.84
CA ILE A 119 9.68 -16.30 -9.25
C ILE A 119 10.00 -17.60 -9.98
N ASP A 120 10.94 -17.60 -10.94
CA ASP A 120 11.28 -18.75 -11.79
C ASP A 120 11.78 -19.95 -10.98
N GLU A 121 12.59 -19.70 -9.96
CA GLU A 121 13.09 -20.73 -9.04
C GLU A 121 11.98 -21.42 -8.23
N ARG A 122 10.83 -20.79 -8.06
CA ARG A 122 9.74 -21.18 -7.15
C ARG A 122 8.44 -21.55 -7.84
N LEU A 123 8.32 -21.24 -9.13
CA LEU A 123 7.08 -21.39 -9.89
C LEU A 123 6.76 -22.87 -10.11
N ASP A 124 5.57 -23.24 -9.66
CA ASP A 124 4.97 -24.54 -9.94
C ASP A 124 3.59 -24.30 -10.56
N LEU A 125 3.47 -24.46 -11.86
CA LEU A 125 2.22 -24.22 -12.60
C LEU A 125 1.10 -25.22 -12.26
N ASN A 126 1.39 -26.29 -11.51
CA ASN A 126 0.33 -27.18 -10.98
C ASN A 126 -0.33 -26.59 -9.74
N LYS A 127 0.24 -25.56 -9.13
CA LYS A 127 -0.30 -24.86 -7.96
C LYS A 127 -0.62 -23.42 -8.32
N LYS A 128 -1.83 -23.00 -7.94
CA LYS A 128 -2.22 -21.61 -8.13
C LYS A 128 -1.42 -20.69 -7.18
N THR A 129 -0.67 -19.77 -7.74
CA THR A 129 0.30 -18.93 -7.01
C THR A 129 -0.12 -17.47 -7.04
N LEU A 130 -0.18 -16.79 -5.90
CA LEU A 130 -0.43 -15.36 -5.80
C LEU A 130 0.88 -14.60 -5.54
N VAL A 131 1.17 -13.60 -6.35
CA VAL A 131 2.20 -12.59 -6.09
C VAL A 131 1.51 -11.32 -5.60
N PHE A 132 1.77 -10.92 -4.37
CA PHE A 132 1.26 -9.67 -3.79
C PHE A 132 2.34 -8.58 -3.76
N VAL A 133 2.00 -7.38 -4.22
CA VAL A 133 2.90 -6.23 -4.30
C VAL A 133 2.26 -5.03 -3.59
N PRO A 134 2.53 -4.83 -2.28
CA PRO A 134 1.89 -3.77 -1.48
C PRO A 134 2.37 -2.36 -1.81
N ASN A 135 3.43 -2.21 -2.61
CA ASN A 135 4.04 -0.93 -2.97
C ASN A 135 3.76 -0.59 -4.44
N CYS A 136 2.98 0.45 -4.70
CA CYS A 136 2.58 0.86 -6.04
C CYS A 136 3.77 1.09 -6.99
N TRP A 137 4.86 1.70 -6.52
CA TRP A 137 6.05 1.98 -7.31
C TRP A 137 6.78 0.69 -7.77
N ALA A 138 6.64 -0.43 -7.02
CA ALA A 138 7.27 -1.71 -7.38
C ALA A 138 6.44 -2.50 -8.41
N LEU A 139 5.13 -2.27 -8.47
CA LEU A 139 4.22 -3.04 -9.31
C LEU A 139 4.58 -3.03 -10.80
N PRO A 140 4.98 -1.90 -11.43
CA PRO A 140 5.42 -1.90 -12.83
C PRO A 140 6.64 -2.81 -13.08
N THR A 141 7.62 -2.78 -12.17
CA THR A 141 8.83 -3.60 -12.28
C THR A 141 8.50 -5.08 -12.14
N VAL A 142 7.63 -5.44 -11.19
CA VAL A 142 7.13 -6.83 -11.05
C VAL A 142 6.37 -7.26 -12.30
N PHE A 143 5.51 -6.42 -12.84
CA PHE A 143 4.78 -6.73 -14.06
C PHE A 143 5.70 -6.93 -15.28
N ILE A 144 6.78 -6.17 -15.37
CA ILE A 144 7.82 -6.37 -16.39
C ILE A 144 8.56 -7.69 -16.18
N ALA A 145 8.94 -8.00 -14.92
CA ALA A 145 9.60 -9.26 -14.57
C ALA A 145 8.75 -10.47 -14.99
N LEU A 146 7.43 -10.40 -14.81
CA LEU A 146 6.50 -11.48 -15.17
C LEU A 146 6.17 -11.56 -16.67
N LYS A 147 6.86 -10.83 -17.56
CA LYS A 147 6.51 -10.75 -19.00
C LYS A 147 6.34 -12.10 -19.71
N TYR A 148 7.11 -13.12 -19.33
CA TYR A 148 7.02 -14.47 -19.91
C TYR A 148 5.96 -15.33 -19.26
N HIS A 149 5.47 -14.95 -18.07
CA HIS A 149 4.50 -15.69 -17.26
C HIS A 149 3.08 -15.13 -17.34
N ARG A 150 2.87 -13.94 -17.92
CA ARG A 150 1.54 -13.30 -18.01
C ARG A 150 0.48 -14.18 -18.67
N LYS A 151 0.89 -15.00 -19.61
CA LYS A 151 0.00 -15.99 -20.27
C LYS A 151 -0.54 -17.08 -19.33
N HIS A 152 0.03 -17.19 -18.12
CA HIS A 152 -0.41 -18.13 -17.10
C HIS A 152 -1.35 -17.49 -16.07
N MET A 153 -1.64 -16.20 -16.18
CA MET A 153 -2.63 -15.57 -15.31
C MET A 153 -4.04 -16.06 -15.66
N PRO A 154 -4.90 -16.30 -14.67
CA PRO A 154 -4.69 -16.08 -13.21
C PRO A 154 -4.06 -17.25 -12.45
N GLN A 155 -3.54 -18.30 -13.11
CA GLN A 155 -2.84 -19.40 -12.41
C GLN A 155 -1.60 -18.88 -11.65
N LEU A 156 -0.84 -17.98 -12.25
CA LEU A 156 0.12 -17.11 -11.56
C LEU A 156 -0.53 -15.74 -11.39
N GLY A 157 -1.23 -15.53 -10.27
CA GLY A 157 -1.94 -14.30 -9.99
C GLY A 157 -1.02 -13.16 -9.58
N LEU A 158 -1.42 -11.94 -9.92
CA LEU A 158 -0.76 -10.72 -9.49
C LEU A 158 -1.78 -9.77 -8.86
N MET A 159 -1.53 -9.38 -7.61
CA MET A 159 -2.33 -8.41 -6.88
C MET A 159 -1.45 -7.25 -6.41
N GLY A 160 -1.84 -6.04 -6.75
CA GLY A 160 -1.17 -4.81 -6.32
C GLY A 160 -1.94 -4.04 -5.27
N PHE A 161 -1.37 -2.94 -4.83
CA PHE A 161 -2.02 -1.95 -3.97
C PHE A 161 -1.87 -0.57 -4.61
N ASP A 162 -2.91 0.26 -4.46
CA ASP A 162 -2.98 1.64 -4.93
C ASP A 162 -3.65 1.85 -6.29
N ASN A 163 -3.96 3.11 -6.59
CA ASN A 163 -4.79 3.52 -7.73
C ASN A 163 -3.90 3.96 -8.91
N MET A 164 -3.47 3.01 -9.73
CA MET A 164 -2.67 3.28 -10.93
C MET A 164 -3.49 2.98 -12.18
N GLU A 165 -3.79 3.99 -13.00
CA GLU A 165 -4.63 3.84 -14.21
C GLU A 165 -4.14 2.75 -15.17
N TRP A 166 -2.81 2.60 -15.33
CA TRP A 166 -2.23 1.65 -16.28
C TRP A 166 -2.59 0.19 -15.99
N VAL A 167 -2.91 -0.17 -14.73
CA VAL A 167 -3.30 -1.54 -14.37
C VAL A 167 -4.57 -2.01 -15.07
N ASN A 168 -5.46 -1.08 -15.43
CA ASN A 168 -6.69 -1.36 -16.14
C ASN A 168 -6.48 -1.50 -17.66
N PHE A 169 -5.38 -0.96 -18.18
CA PHE A 169 -5.02 -1.01 -19.61
C PHE A 169 -3.93 -2.02 -19.92
N SER A 170 -3.37 -2.67 -18.90
CA SER A 170 -2.41 -3.75 -19.08
C SER A 170 -3.09 -5.03 -19.60
N SER A 171 -2.32 -5.91 -20.20
CA SER A 171 -2.82 -7.22 -20.64
C SER A 171 -1.93 -8.33 -20.06
N PRO A 172 -2.49 -9.17 -19.18
CA PRO A 172 -3.83 -9.03 -18.56
C PRO A 172 -3.93 -7.79 -17.64
N SER A 173 -5.17 -7.33 -17.40
CA SER A 173 -5.46 -6.28 -16.44
C SER A 173 -5.19 -6.75 -15.01
N ILE A 174 -4.68 -5.85 -14.14
CA ILE A 174 -4.15 -6.23 -12.84
C ILE A 174 -5.15 -5.91 -11.72
N THR A 175 -5.38 -6.90 -10.86
CA THR A 175 -6.13 -6.71 -9.61
C THR A 175 -5.38 -5.81 -8.66
N THR A 176 -6.07 -4.81 -8.11
CA THR A 176 -5.49 -3.90 -7.12
C THR A 176 -6.46 -3.59 -5.98
N ILE A 177 -5.91 -3.43 -4.79
CA ILE A 177 -6.60 -2.81 -3.65
C ILE A 177 -6.47 -1.30 -3.84
N VAL A 178 -7.60 -0.60 -3.99
CA VAL A 178 -7.67 0.81 -4.41
C VAL A 178 -7.99 1.69 -3.21
N GLN A 179 -7.21 2.74 -3.02
CA GLN A 179 -7.45 3.75 -2.00
C GLN A 179 -8.38 4.84 -2.56
N PRO A 180 -9.33 5.38 -1.75
CA PRO A 180 -10.12 6.56 -2.10
C PRO A 180 -9.29 7.84 -1.94
N ALA A 181 -8.24 7.99 -2.76
CA ALA A 181 -7.23 9.04 -2.59
C ALA A 181 -7.78 10.47 -2.67
N PHE A 182 -8.85 10.67 -3.48
CA PHE A 182 -9.51 11.97 -3.56
C PHE A 182 -10.22 12.31 -2.25
N GLU A 183 -11.01 11.40 -1.71
CA GLU A 183 -11.74 11.55 -0.45
C GLU A 183 -10.77 11.70 0.73
N GLU A 184 -9.67 10.97 0.71
CA GLU A 184 -8.61 11.07 1.72
C GLU A 184 -7.97 12.46 1.71
N GLY A 185 -7.66 13.00 0.53
CA GLY A 185 -7.15 14.36 0.36
C GLY A 185 -8.15 15.43 0.78
N LEU A 186 -9.43 15.22 0.48
CA LEU A 186 -10.52 16.13 0.85
C LEU A 186 -10.68 16.20 2.37
N GLU A 187 -10.68 15.06 3.06
CA GLU A 187 -10.79 15.01 4.52
C GLU A 187 -9.54 15.58 5.21
N ALA A 188 -8.35 15.33 4.70
CA ALA A 188 -7.13 15.95 5.23
C ALA A 188 -7.17 17.48 5.11
N ALA A 189 -7.65 18.00 3.97
CA ALA A 189 -7.83 19.43 3.76
C ALA A 189 -8.87 20.02 4.71
N ARG A 190 -10.03 19.34 4.88
CA ARG A 190 -11.07 19.75 5.83
C ARG A 190 -10.54 19.85 7.26
N ILE A 191 -9.83 18.81 7.73
CA ILE A 191 -9.28 18.78 9.07
C ILE A 191 -8.29 19.92 9.31
N VAL A 192 -7.39 20.21 8.35
CA VAL A 192 -6.42 21.29 8.53
C VAL A 192 -7.09 22.67 8.50
N ILE A 193 -8.09 22.87 7.65
CA ILE A 193 -8.85 24.13 7.58
C ILE A 193 -9.61 24.36 8.90
N ASP A 194 -10.32 23.34 9.39
CA ASP A 194 -11.07 23.44 10.66
C ASP A 194 -10.17 23.77 11.84
N GLN A 195 -8.92 23.27 11.84
CA GLN A 195 -7.91 23.66 12.84
C GLN A 195 -7.47 25.12 12.69
N ILE A 196 -7.24 25.59 11.45
CA ILE A 196 -6.85 26.99 11.17
C ILE A 196 -7.96 27.95 11.62
N GLU A 197 -9.22 27.59 11.39
CA GLU A 197 -10.40 28.38 11.77
C GLU A 197 -10.72 28.30 13.28
N GLY A 198 -10.00 27.48 14.04
CA GLY A 198 -10.18 27.35 15.48
C GLY A 198 -11.50 26.69 15.89
N LYS A 199 -12.06 25.79 15.07
CA LYS A 199 -13.28 25.06 15.42
C LYS A 199 -13.07 24.16 16.63
N ASN A 200 -14.04 24.12 17.54
CA ASN A 200 -13.94 23.41 18.82
C ASN A 200 -13.95 21.88 18.67
N GLU A 201 -14.63 21.36 17.65
CA GLU A 201 -14.75 19.91 17.39
C GLU A 201 -14.11 19.59 16.05
N VAL A 202 -12.81 19.33 16.05
CA VAL A 202 -12.10 18.87 14.86
C VAL A 202 -11.89 17.37 14.95
N ILE A 203 -12.41 16.61 13.98
CA ILE A 203 -12.13 15.18 13.84
C ILE A 203 -10.62 14.96 13.86
N GLY A 204 -10.13 14.08 14.73
CA GLY A 204 -8.70 13.91 14.94
C GLY A 204 -8.06 12.77 14.19
N GLN A 205 -8.86 11.75 13.88
CA GLN A 205 -8.38 10.49 13.30
C GLN A 205 -9.48 9.93 12.41
N GLN A 206 -9.15 9.68 11.15
CA GLN A 206 -10.12 9.17 10.18
C GLN A 206 -9.51 8.03 9.38
N VAL A 207 -10.28 6.95 9.26
CA VAL A 207 -9.99 5.80 8.41
C VAL A 207 -11.03 5.76 7.30
N LEU A 208 -10.59 5.65 6.07
CA LEU A 208 -11.43 5.48 4.89
C LEU A 208 -11.28 4.05 4.36
N ASP A 209 -12.36 3.52 3.79
CA ASP A 209 -12.35 2.16 3.27
C ASP A 209 -11.73 2.09 1.87
N CYS A 210 -10.78 1.19 1.69
CA CYS A 210 -10.34 0.74 0.39
C CYS A 210 -11.39 -0.17 -0.26
N TYR A 211 -11.32 -0.31 -1.57
CA TYR A 211 -12.06 -1.34 -2.29
C TYR A 211 -11.12 -2.16 -3.19
N VAL A 212 -11.53 -3.35 -3.60
CA VAL A 212 -10.72 -4.18 -4.50
C VAL A 212 -11.28 -4.11 -5.91
N ASN A 213 -10.45 -3.69 -6.85
CA ASN A 213 -10.73 -3.78 -8.28
C ASN A 213 -10.22 -5.13 -8.80
N TRP A 214 -11.12 -6.11 -8.86
CA TRP A 214 -10.82 -7.45 -9.33
C TRP A 214 -10.70 -7.49 -10.84
N ASN A 215 -9.58 -7.99 -11.35
CA ASN A 215 -9.22 -8.01 -12.76
C ASN A 215 -8.65 -9.37 -13.20
N GLU A 216 -8.32 -9.48 -14.49
CA GLU A 216 -7.88 -10.73 -15.16
C GLU A 216 -6.65 -11.38 -14.51
N SER A 217 -5.83 -10.62 -13.79
CA SER A 217 -4.62 -11.17 -13.16
C SER A 217 -4.90 -12.10 -11.98
N THR A 218 -6.15 -12.11 -11.43
CA THR A 218 -6.53 -13.00 -10.33
C THR A 218 -7.87 -13.72 -10.55
N PHE A 219 -8.66 -13.34 -11.57
CA PHE A 219 -10.02 -13.89 -11.81
C PHE A 219 -10.26 -14.30 -13.25
#